data_04298051027dcad5bc483df7e7024bf3
#
_entry.id   04298051027dcad5bc483df7e7024bf3
#
_cell.length_a   1.000
_cell.length_b   1.000
_cell.length_c   1.000
_cell.angle_alpha   90.00
_cell.angle_beta   90.00
_cell.angle_gamma   90.00
#
_symmetry.space_group_name_H-M   'P 1'
#
loop_
_entity.id
_entity.type
_entity.pdbx_description
1 polymer ?
#
loop_
_entity_poly.entity_id
_entity_poly.type
_entity_poly.pdbx_seq_one_letter_code
_entity_poly.pdbx_strand_id
1 'polypeptide(L)'
;MPSPRKTLSIAMIAMNEEANLPRTLESVRWADEIVVVDSGSKDRTIEIAQSFGARTIYHAFGGHGEQKNVALDLCTSDWTLLLDADEVLTLELQDEIRTLLADEPKFDAYWIPRLNLYFGRWIRHGGFYPDHKLRLFRRGAARLSEGVGPHSTPQFGGPRGRLHHNMLHYAYPTMGIYLEHMNRYSSEIARLLHKKGRDSQSLPAFLWNAVLNPTAVFIYNYFLRLGFLDGREGLILHINHSVYIHWKFIKAWRLGQGKE
;
A
#
# COMPACT_ATOMS: atom_id res chain seq x y z
N MET A 1 19.18 22.39 27.36
CA MET A 1 19.74 21.21 26.68
C MET A 1 18.80 20.86 25.53
N PRO A 2 19.27 20.54 24.32
CA PRO A 2 18.39 20.06 23.28
C PRO A 2 17.68 18.80 23.80
N SER A 3 16.37 18.66 23.51
CA SER A 3 15.63 17.45 23.84
C SER A 3 16.28 16.26 23.14
N PRO A 4 16.35 15.07 23.77
CA PRO A 4 16.86 13.90 23.10
C PRO A 4 16.02 13.62 21.84
N ARG A 5 16.69 13.21 20.75
CA ARG A 5 16.05 12.80 19.51
C ARG A 5 14.96 11.75 19.80
N LYS A 6 13.78 11.89 19.17
CA LYS A 6 12.73 10.86 19.25
C LYS A 6 13.20 9.58 18.56
N THR A 7 12.91 8.44 19.16
CA THR A 7 13.28 7.13 18.62
C THR A 7 12.24 6.63 17.60
N LEU A 8 12.68 5.79 16.66
CA LEU A 8 11.86 5.27 15.56
C LEU A 8 11.89 3.74 15.50
N SER A 9 10.73 3.11 15.55
CA SER A 9 10.53 1.70 15.18
C SER A 9 9.99 1.57 13.76
N ILE A 10 10.46 0.58 13.02
CA ILE A 10 9.86 0.12 11.77
C ILE A 10 8.94 -1.05 12.08
N ALA A 11 7.66 -0.93 11.73
CA ALA A 11 6.67 -2.00 11.80
C ALA A 11 6.47 -2.59 10.41
N MET A 12 6.76 -3.86 10.21
CA MET A 12 6.68 -4.54 8.91
C MET A 12 5.97 -5.88 9.04
N ILE A 13 5.23 -6.26 7.99
CA ILE A 13 4.70 -7.61 7.81
C ILE A 13 5.37 -8.24 6.60
N ALA A 14 5.64 -9.55 6.64
CA ALA A 14 6.28 -10.27 5.54
C ALA A 14 5.71 -11.67 5.36
N MET A 15 5.74 -12.14 4.10
CA MET A 15 5.50 -13.54 3.74
C MET A 15 6.12 -13.83 2.38
N ASN A 16 7.23 -14.58 2.34
CA ASN A 16 7.99 -14.92 1.14
C ASN A 16 8.48 -13.67 0.35
N GLU A 17 9.23 -12.83 1.04
CA GLU A 17 9.73 -11.53 0.54
C GLU A 17 11.26 -11.49 0.38
N GLU A 18 11.93 -12.65 0.23
CA GLU A 18 13.39 -12.71 0.12
C GLU A 18 13.98 -11.83 -0.99
N ALA A 19 13.22 -11.61 -2.08
CA ALA A 19 13.66 -10.79 -3.22
C ALA A 19 13.55 -9.28 -2.94
N ASN A 20 12.61 -8.85 -2.10
CA ASN A 20 12.32 -7.44 -1.82
C ASN A 20 12.99 -6.95 -0.54
N LEU A 21 12.97 -7.77 0.49
CA LEU A 21 13.33 -7.42 1.85
C LEU A 21 14.73 -6.81 2.02
N PRO A 22 15.81 -7.28 1.32
CA PRO A 22 17.13 -6.70 1.49
C PRO A 22 17.19 -5.20 1.20
N ARG A 23 16.61 -4.74 0.07
CA ARG A 23 16.59 -3.32 -0.29
C ARG A 23 15.72 -2.48 0.64
N THR A 24 14.60 -3.05 1.12
CA THR A 24 13.70 -2.38 2.06
C THR A 24 14.41 -2.18 3.40
N LEU A 25 15.01 -3.22 3.96
CA LEU A 25 15.72 -3.16 5.24
C LEU A 25 16.94 -2.26 5.19
N GLU A 26 17.69 -2.24 4.08
CA GLU A 26 18.82 -1.33 3.91
C GLU A 26 18.38 0.14 4.00
N SER A 27 17.20 0.47 3.44
CA SER A 27 16.67 1.85 3.48
C SER A 27 16.24 2.32 4.87
N VAL A 28 16.07 1.41 5.82
CA VAL A 28 15.63 1.70 7.20
C VAL A 28 16.62 1.26 8.26
N ARG A 29 17.83 0.82 7.88
CA ARG A 29 18.87 0.32 8.79
C ARG A 29 19.28 1.32 9.87
N TRP A 30 19.04 2.59 9.66
CA TRP A 30 19.30 3.68 10.59
C TRP A 30 18.23 3.84 11.70
N ALA A 31 17.11 3.14 11.62
CA ALA A 31 16.08 3.15 12.66
C ALA A 31 16.56 2.51 13.96
N ASP A 32 15.95 2.89 15.08
CA ASP A 32 16.35 2.38 16.41
C ASP A 32 15.84 0.95 16.64
N GLU A 33 14.75 0.57 15.99
CA GLU A 33 14.15 -0.77 16.10
C GLU A 33 13.52 -1.18 14.75
N ILE A 34 13.68 -2.44 14.37
CA ILE A 34 12.97 -3.05 13.23
C ILE A 34 12.20 -4.28 13.73
N VAL A 35 10.90 -4.29 13.53
CA VAL A 35 9.98 -5.39 13.89
C VAL A 35 9.40 -5.96 12.60
N VAL A 36 9.61 -7.25 12.36
CA VAL A 36 9.05 -7.98 11.22
C VAL A 36 8.13 -9.09 11.73
N VAL A 37 6.84 -8.96 11.44
CA VAL A 37 5.83 -10.00 11.72
C VAL A 37 5.70 -10.89 10.50
N ASP A 38 6.14 -12.13 10.62
CA ASP A 38 6.11 -13.12 9.55
C ASP A 38 4.86 -14.00 9.63
N SER A 39 4.27 -14.31 8.49
CA SER A 39 3.06 -15.13 8.38
C SER A 39 3.34 -16.60 8.00
N GLY A 40 4.60 -17.04 8.10
CA GLY A 40 5.03 -18.41 7.79
C GLY A 40 5.77 -18.51 6.46
N SER A 41 6.74 -17.63 6.25
CA SER A 41 7.65 -17.69 5.09
C SER A 41 8.38 -19.02 4.99
N LYS A 42 8.56 -19.49 3.76
CA LYS A 42 9.27 -20.73 3.41
C LYS A 42 10.56 -20.49 2.65
N ASP A 43 10.85 -19.24 2.34
CA ASP A 43 12.07 -18.77 1.70
C ASP A 43 13.03 -18.17 2.74
N ARG A 44 14.02 -17.41 2.31
CA ARG A 44 15.02 -16.81 3.19
C ARG A 44 14.58 -15.50 3.89
N THR A 45 13.29 -15.16 3.85
CA THR A 45 12.76 -13.91 4.43
C THR A 45 13.21 -13.72 5.88
N ILE A 46 13.05 -14.71 6.75
CA ILE A 46 13.40 -14.62 8.18
C ILE A 46 14.91 -14.47 8.37
N GLU A 47 15.72 -15.29 7.68
CA GLU A 47 17.20 -15.21 7.73
C GLU A 47 17.68 -13.80 7.36
N ILE A 48 17.12 -13.25 6.27
CA ILE A 48 17.44 -11.90 5.81
C ILE A 48 17.06 -10.86 6.87
N ALA A 49 15.83 -10.91 7.39
CA ALA A 49 15.39 -9.97 8.42
C ALA A 49 16.32 -9.96 9.63
N GLN A 50 16.69 -11.13 10.12
CA GLN A 50 17.61 -11.29 11.27
C GLN A 50 19.01 -10.78 10.97
N SER A 51 19.52 -10.92 9.74
CA SER A 51 20.83 -10.40 9.34
C SER A 51 20.92 -8.87 9.37
N PHE A 52 19.79 -8.17 9.28
CA PHE A 52 19.66 -6.72 9.46
C PHE A 52 19.38 -6.31 10.92
N GLY A 53 19.39 -7.25 11.87
CA GLY A 53 19.10 -6.99 13.28
C GLY A 53 17.61 -6.83 13.59
N ALA A 54 16.71 -7.20 12.67
CA ALA A 54 15.28 -7.12 12.91
C ALA A 54 14.81 -8.16 13.93
N ARG A 55 13.92 -7.75 14.82
CA ARG A 55 13.17 -8.65 15.70
C ARG A 55 12.06 -9.31 14.90
N THR A 56 12.17 -10.61 14.66
CA THR A 56 11.22 -11.38 13.86
C THR A 56 10.24 -12.13 14.76
N ILE A 57 8.94 -12.05 14.46
CA ILE A 57 7.89 -12.70 15.22
C ILE A 57 6.96 -13.45 14.24
N TYR A 58 6.71 -14.72 14.51
CA TYR A 58 5.69 -15.47 13.80
C TYR A 58 4.29 -15.12 14.30
N HIS A 59 3.38 -14.82 13.39
CA HIS A 59 1.95 -14.67 13.67
C HIS A 59 1.14 -15.22 12.50
N ALA A 60 0.24 -16.17 12.76
CA ALA A 60 -0.61 -16.75 11.72
C ALA A 60 -1.44 -15.66 11.03
N PHE A 61 -1.58 -15.75 9.70
CA PHE A 61 -2.25 -14.71 8.92
C PHE A 61 -3.76 -14.66 9.18
N GLY A 62 -4.22 -13.67 9.94
CA GLY A 62 -5.65 -13.37 10.17
C GLY A 62 -6.19 -12.24 9.25
N GLY A 63 -5.31 -11.61 8.46
CA GLY A 63 -5.64 -10.48 7.59
C GLY A 63 -4.60 -9.37 7.67
N HIS A 64 -4.48 -8.56 6.61
CA HIS A 64 -3.47 -7.49 6.55
C HIS A 64 -3.59 -6.46 7.69
N GLY A 65 -4.82 -6.09 8.08
CA GLY A 65 -5.05 -5.16 9.17
C GLY A 65 -4.61 -5.70 10.52
N GLU A 66 -4.94 -6.94 10.83
CA GLU A 66 -4.54 -7.65 12.05
C GLU A 66 -3.02 -7.78 12.13
N GLN A 67 -2.37 -8.31 11.08
CA GLN A 67 -0.92 -8.47 11.04
C GLN A 67 -0.18 -7.14 11.26
N LYS A 68 -0.64 -6.07 10.60
CA LYS A 68 -0.06 -4.73 10.77
C LYS A 68 -0.28 -4.19 12.19
N ASN A 69 -1.44 -4.45 12.80
CA ASN A 69 -1.69 -4.08 14.20
C ASN A 69 -0.75 -4.81 15.15
N VAL A 70 -0.52 -6.12 14.94
CA VAL A 70 0.45 -6.89 15.74
C VAL A 70 1.85 -6.28 15.60
N ALA A 71 2.29 -5.92 14.39
CA ALA A 71 3.59 -5.27 14.20
C ALA A 71 3.67 -3.91 14.91
N LEU A 72 2.60 -3.09 14.85
CA LEU A 72 2.53 -1.80 15.55
C LEU A 72 2.58 -1.97 17.08
N ASP A 73 1.86 -2.96 17.63
CA ASP A 73 1.78 -3.21 19.07
C ASP A 73 3.13 -3.69 19.65
N LEU A 74 3.96 -4.32 18.82
CA LEU A 74 5.29 -4.80 19.21
C LEU A 74 6.38 -3.70 19.19
N CYS A 75 6.12 -2.55 18.59
CA CYS A 75 7.06 -1.44 18.51
C CYS A 75 7.22 -0.72 19.85
N THR A 76 8.48 -0.41 20.24
CA THR A 76 8.80 0.18 21.55
C THR A 76 9.24 1.64 21.51
N SER A 77 9.66 2.15 20.33
CA SER A 77 10.14 3.53 20.14
C SER A 77 9.01 4.57 20.26
N ASP A 78 9.40 5.87 20.33
CA ASP A 78 8.44 6.99 20.44
C ASP A 78 7.54 7.12 19.19
N TRP A 79 8.11 6.78 18.03
CA TRP A 79 7.46 6.83 16.72
C TRP A 79 7.52 5.49 16.02
N THR A 80 6.52 5.24 15.18
CA THR A 80 6.46 4.02 14.38
C THR A 80 6.23 4.38 12.91
N LEU A 81 7.07 3.84 12.04
CA LEU A 81 6.88 3.85 10.59
C LEU A 81 6.35 2.48 10.15
N LEU A 82 5.12 2.45 9.66
CA LEU A 82 4.54 1.26 9.04
C LEU A 82 5.03 1.15 7.59
N LEU A 83 5.74 0.08 7.27
CA LEU A 83 6.37 -0.14 5.97
C LEU A 83 6.02 -1.53 5.45
N ASP A 84 5.68 -1.65 4.17
CA ASP A 84 5.50 -2.95 3.52
C ASP A 84 6.86 -3.47 3.02
N ALA A 85 7.03 -4.79 2.90
CA ALA A 85 8.33 -5.43 2.59
C ALA A 85 8.88 -5.09 1.20
N ASP A 86 8.07 -4.51 0.33
CA ASP A 86 8.39 -4.05 -1.03
C ASP A 86 8.44 -2.51 -1.16
N GLU A 87 8.43 -1.79 -0.01
CA GLU A 87 8.53 -0.33 0.05
C GLU A 87 9.93 0.11 0.52
N VAL A 88 10.50 1.13 -0.11
CA VAL A 88 11.87 1.63 0.14
C VAL A 88 11.84 3.14 0.35
N LEU A 89 12.49 3.63 1.39
CA LEU A 89 12.63 5.07 1.63
C LEU A 89 13.75 5.64 0.75
N THR A 90 13.47 6.72 0.00
CA THR A 90 14.55 7.48 -0.65
C THR A 90 15.46 8.11 0.39
N LEU A 91 16.69 8.47 0.03
CA LEU A 91 17.62 9.12 0.95
C LEU A 91 17.05 10.45 1.47
N GLU A 92 16.39 11.20 0.60
CA GLU A 92 15.74 12.46 0.96
C GLU A 92 14.60 12.26 1.97
N LEU A 93 13.82 11.18 1.84
CA LEU A 93 12.78 10.85 2.82
C LEU A 93 13.38 10.42 4.16
N GLN A 94 14.46 9.66 4.15
CA GLN A 94 15.19 9.29 5.37
C GLN A 94 15.67 10.53 6.12
N ASP A 95 16.26 11.50 5.41
CA ASP A 95 16.77 12.73 6.00
C ASP A 95 15.61 13.65 6.49
N GLU A 96 14.49 13.69 5.75
CA GLU A 96 13.29 14.41 6.18
C GLU A 96 12.72 13.83 7.48
N ILE A 97 12.65 12.50 7.61
CA ILE A 97 12.18 11.84 8.84
C ILE A 97 13.17 12.07 10.00
N ARG A 98 14.46 11.95 9.77
CA ARG A 98 15.49 12.22 10.81
C ARG A 98 15.39 13.65 11.33
N THR A 99 15.25 14.61 10.42
CA THR A 99 15.09 16.03 10.77
C THR A 99 13.81 16.26 11.56
N LEU A 100 12.69 15.68 11.11
CA LEU A 100 11.41 15.77 11.82
C LEU A 100 11.50 15.24 13.25
N LEU A 101 12.19 14.10 13.45
CA LEU A 101 12.30 13.44 14.77
C LEU A 101 13.40 14.05 15.66
N ALA A 102 14.30 14.86 15.11
CA ALA A 102 15.27 15.64 15.88
C ALA A 102 14.60 16.82 16.60
N ASP A 103 13.53 17.36 16.03
CA ASP A 103 12.70 18.42 16.62
C ASP A 103 11.46 17.82 17.31
N GLU A 104 10.57 18.67 17.85
CA GLU A 104 9.26 18.23 18.34
C GLU A 104 8.25 18.22 17.17
N PRO A 105 7.82 17.03 16.68
CA PRO A 105 6.90 16.94 15.56
C PRO A 105 5.54 17.61 15.88
N LYS A 106 5.09 18.48 14.99
CA LYS A 106 3.85 19.27 15.15
C LYS A 106 2.57 18.42 15.15
N PHE A 107 2.59 17.28 14.48
CA PHE A 107 1.45 16.37 14.35
C PHE A 107 1.82 15.00 14.87
N ASP A 108 0.85 14.18 15.24
CA ASP A 108 1.06 12.81 15.71
C ASP A 108 1.02 11.76 14.59
N ALA A 109 0.72 12.19 13.37
CA ALA A 109 0.73 11.32 12.19
C ALA A 109 1.08 12.09 10.91
N TYR A 110 1.75 11.42 9.96
CA TYR A 110 2.21 12.01 8.70
C TYR A 110 1.90 11.14 7.50
N TRP A 111 1.41 11.80 6.45
CA TRP A 111 1.27 11.24 5.11
C TRP A 111 2.61 11.25 4.40
N ILE A 112 2.92 10.16 3.69
CA ILE A 112 4.11 9.99 2.85
C ILE A 112 3.65 9.78 1.41
N PRO A 113 4.16 10.54 0.41
CA PRO A 113 3.88 10.29 -0.99
C PRO A 113 4.57 8.99 -1.43
N ARG A 114 3.81 8.08 -2.01
CA ARG A 114 4.32 6.81 -2.53
C ARG A 114 4.39 6.87 -4.05
N LEU A 115 5.56 6.53 -4.59
CA LEU A 115 5.81 6.42 -6.01
C LEU A 115 5.88 4.92 -6.37
N ASN A 116 5.02 4.50 -7.28
CA ASN A 116 4.84 3.08 -7.60
C ASN A 116 5.59 2.71 -8.88
N LEU A 117 6.29 1.56 -8.85
CA LEU A 117 6.93 0.95 -10.00
C LEU A 117 5.98 -0.05 -10.65
N TYR A 118 5.66 0.16 -11.94
CA TYR A 118 4.89 -0.77 -12.76
C TYR A 118 5.69 -1.16 -13.99
N PHE A 119 5.93 -2.45 -14.18
CA PHE A 119 6.58 -2.98 -15.38
C PHE A 119 7.94 -2.33 -15.69
N GLY A 120 8.72 -2.00 -14.64
CA GLY A 120 10.02 -1.35 -14.78
C GLY A 120 9.99 0.17 -14.89
N ARG A 121 8.83 0.83 -14.85
CA ARG A 121 8.69 2.28 -14.92
C ARG A 121 8.04 2.87 -13.67
N TRP A 122 8.61 3.96 -13.14
CA TRP A 122 8.01 4.79 -12.10
C TRP A 122 6.87 5.61 -12.69
N ILE A 123 5.63 5.36 -12.24
CA ILE A 123 4.43 6.01 -12.74
C ILE A 123 4.20 7.33 -12.01
N ARG A 124 4.17 8.43 -12.75
CA ARG A 124 4.05 9.79 -12.19
C ARG A 124 2.77 10.52 -12.60
N HIS A 125 2.03 10.00 -13.56
CA HIS A 125 0.86 10.67 -14.14
C HIS A 125 -0.40 9.79 -14.07
N GLY A 126 -1.48 10.24 -14.69
CA GLY A 126 -2.72 9.48 -14.78
C GLY A 126 -3.46 9.28 -13.45
N GLY A 127 -3.04 10.01 -12.39
CA GLY A 127 -3.66 9.92 -11.07
C GLY A 127 -3.15 8.80 -10.18
N PHE A 128 -2.07 8.13 -10.57
CA PHE A 128 -1.40 7.13 -9.75
C PHE A 128 -0.31 7.72 -8.83
N TYR A 129 0.03 8.99 -9.03
CA TYR A 129 0.96 9.73 -8.20
C TYR A 129 0.47 11.18 -8.00
N PRO A 130 0.70 11.78 -6.80
CA PRO A 130 1.20 11.14 -5.59
C PRO A 130 0.14 10.25 -4.92
N ASP A 131 0.54 9.01 -4.56
CA ASP A 131 -0.29 8.08 -3.78
C ASP A 131 0.04 8.23 -2.30
N HIS A 132 -0.60 9.17 -1.61
CA HIS A 132 -0.30 9.46 -0.21
C HIS A 132 -0.75 8.32 0.71
N LYS A 133 0.19 7.80 1.52
CA LYS A 133 -0.05 6.79 2.55
C LYS A 133 0.21 7.36 3.94
N LEU A 134 -0.70 7.13 4.87
CA LEU A 134 -0.50 7.46 6.28
C LEU A 134 0.38 6.38 6.88
N ARG A 135 1.64 6.68 7.16
CA ARG A 135 2.65 5.65 7.48
C ARG A 135 3.47 5.96 8.73
N LEU A 136 3.75 7.22 9.05
CA LEU A 136 4.52 7.61 10.22
C LEU A 136 3.58 8.10 11.32
N PHE A 137 3.68 7.52 12.53
CA PHE A 137 2.79 7.80 13.65
C PHE A 137 3.56 7.92 14.96
N ARG A 138 3.09 8.74 15.90
CA ARG A 138 3.44 8.59 17.30
C ARG A 138 2.97 7.21 17.78
N ARG A 139 3.77 6.51 18.57
CA ARG A 139 3.42 5.15 19.06
C ARG A 139 2.03 5.13 19.67
N GLY A 140 1.21 4.15 19.28
CA GLY A 140 -0.16 3.97 19.76
C GLY A 140 -1.19 4.94 19.18
N ALA A 141 -0.80 5.91 18.35
CA ALA A 141 -1.71 6.90 17.78
C ALA A 141 -2.59 6.38 16.65
N ALA A 142 -2.15 5.35 15.93
CA ALA A 142 -2.88 4.82 14.78
C ALA A 142 -3.11 3.31 14.90
N ARG A 143 -4.25 2.87 14.37
CA ARG A 143 -4.62 1.45 14.28
C ARG A 143 -5.32 1.19 12.95
N LEU A 144 -5.10 0.02 12.38
CA LEU A 144 -5.80 -0.38 11.17
C LEU A 144 -7.15 -1.02 11.54
N SER A 145 -8.18 -0.75 10.70
CA SER A 145 -9.47 -1.44 10.86
C SER A 145 -9.30 -2.94 10.64
N GLU A 146 -9.90 -3.74 11.48
CA GLU A 146 -10.01 -5.19 11.34
C GLU A 146 -10.99 -5.49 10.20
N GLY A 147 -10.55 -5.37 8.97
CA GLY A 147 -11.35 -5.62 7.77
C GLY A 147 -10.62 -6.56 6.82
N VAL A 148 -11.37 -7.47 6.21
CA VAL A 148 -10.87 -8.34 5.16
C VAL A 148 -10.65 -7.51 3.90
N GLY A 149 -9.39 -7.15 3.62
CA GLY A 149 -9.04 -6.49 2.37
C GLY A 149 -7.65 -5.85 2.41
N PRO A 150 -6.96 -5.77 1.26
CA PRO A 150 -5.61 -5.22 1.16
C PRO A 150 -5.55 -3.70 1.38
N HIS A 151 -6.70 -3.04 1.51
CA HIS A 151 -6.83 -1.58 1.61
C HIS A 151 -7.13 -1.09 3.04
N SER A 152 -6.74 -1.84 4.08
CA SER A 152 -6.84 -1.34 5.44
C SER A 152 -5.95 -0.09 5.59
N THR A 153 -6.61 1.07 5.71
CA THR A 153 -5.92 2.35 5.94
C THR A 153 -5.84 2.59 7.45
N PRO A 154 -4.68 2.99 7.97
CA PRO A 154 -4.57 3.36 9.37
C PRO A 154 -5.59 4.43 9.73
N GLN A 155 -6.36 4.20 10.80
CA GLN A 155 -7.29 5.16 11.35
C GLN A 155 -6.59 6.03 12.38
N PHE A 156 -6.78 7.32 12.27
CA PHE A 156 -6.23 8.31 13.16
C PHE A 156 -7.19 9.50 13.28
N GLY A 157 -7.51 9.89 14.49
CA GLY A 157 -8.56 10.90 14.77
C GLY A 157 -8.09 12.36 14.78
N GLY A 158 -6.76 12.61 14.75
CA GLY A 158 -6.18 13.94 14.88
C GLY A 158 -5.78 14.61 13.56
N PRO A 159 -5.25 15.85 13.64
CA PRO A 159 -4.64 16.53 12.50
C PRO A 159 -3.37 15.82 12.06
N ARG A 160 -3.08 15.86 10.75
CA ARG A 160 -1.99 15.09 10.11
C ARG A 160 -1.07 15.99 9.33
N GLY A 161 0.23 15.76 9.47
CA GLY A 161 1.25 16.40 8.65
C GLY A 161 1.41 15.69 7.30
N ARG A 162 2.28 16.24 6.46
CA ARG A 162 2.71 15.64 5.19
C ARG A 162 4.21 15.74 5.08
N LEU A 163 4.84 14.64 4.69
CA LEU A 163 6.20 14.62 4.19
C LEU A 163 6.18 14.83 2.68
N HIS A 164 7.30 15.27 2.13
CA HIS A 164 7.39 15.72 0.74
C HIS A 164 8.16 14.75 -0.15
N HIS A 165 9.07 13.98 0.46
CA HIS A 165 9.92 13.03 -0.26
C HIS A 165 9.28 11.65 -0.35
N ASN A 166 9.70 10.87 -1.35
CA ASN A 166 8.99 9.66 -1.76
C ASN A 166 9.38 8.41 -0.97
N MET A 167 8.39 7.60 -0.69
CA MET A 167 8.52 6.17 -0.49
C MET A 167 8.35 5.47 -1.85
N LEU A 168 9.32 4.67 -2.25
CA LEU A 168 9.29 3.89 -3.49
C LEU A 168 8.60 2.56 -3.22
N HIS A 169 7.69 2.14 -4.10
CA HIS A 169 6.97 0.87 -3.96
C HIS A 169 7.14 0.03 -5.22
N TYR A 170 7.76 -1.12 -5.07
CA TYR A 170 8.03 -2.08 -6.15
C TYR A 170 6.80 -2.97 -6.41
N ALA A 171 5.68 -2.33 -6.72
CA ALA A 171 4.35 -2.94 -6.73
C ALA A 171 4.19 -4.13 -7.67
N TYR A 172 4.62 -3.94 -8.93
CA TYR A 172 4.36 -4.92 -9.99
C TYR A 172 5.55 -5.05 -10.95
N PRO A 173 6.51 -5.91 -10.61
CA PRO A 173 7.68 -6.14 -11.46
C PRO A 173 7.30 -6.81 -12.79
N THR A 174 6.21 -7.60 -12.83
CA THR A 174 5.77 -8.32 -14.03
C THR A 174 4.27 -8.14 -14.29
N MET A 175 3.88 -8.29 -15.56
CA MET A 175 2.48 -8.25 -15.97
C MET A 175 1.66 -9.39 -15.37
N GLY A 176 2.26 -10.58 -15.20
CA GLY A 176 1.57 -11.75 -14.62
C GLY A 176 1.11 -11.48 -13.20
N ILE A 177 2.01 -11.00 -12.33
CA ILE A 177 1.70 -10.61 -10.94
C ILE A 177 0.62 -9.53 -10.91
N TYR A 178 0.73 -8.52 -11.78
CA TYR A 178 -0.29 -7.47 -11.87
C TYR A 178 -1.68 -8.03 -12.20
N LEU A 179 -1.80 -8.86 -13.24
CA LEU A 179 -3.08 -9.44 -13.67
C LEU A 179 -3.69 -10.34 -12.60
N GLU A 180 -2.88 -11.16 -11.93
CA GLU A 180 -3.32 -11.99 -10.82
C GLU A 180 -3.93 -11.15 -9.68
N HIS A 181 -3.23 -10.09 -9.27
CA HIS A 181 -3.72 -9.17 -8.24
C HIS A 181 -5.01 -8.45 -8.68
N MET A 182 -5.07 -7.95 -9.92
CA MET A 182 -6.27 -7.29 -10.43
C MET A 182 -7.46 -8.24 -10.49
N ASN A 183 -7.24 -9.50 -10.86
CA ASN A 183 -8.28 -10.52 -10.86
C ASN A 183 -8.81 -10.78 -9.44
N ARG A 184 -7.91 -10.96 -8.45
CA ARG A 184 -8.27 -11.15 -7.04
C ARG A 184 -9.03 -9.94 -6.49
N TYR A 185 -8.48 -8.71 -6.63
CA TYR A 185 -9.10 -7.50 -6.11
C TYR A 185 -10.44 -7.19 -6.76
N SER A 186 -10.59 -7.42 -8.08
CA SER A 186 -11.88 -7.25 -8.74
C SER A 186 -12.93 -8.20 -8.18
N SER A 187 -12.56 -9.43 -7.81
CA SER A 187 -13.49 -10.41 -7.20
C SER A 187 -13.88 -9.99 -5.78
N GLU A 188 -12.94 -9.51 -4.96
CA GLU A 188 -13.22 -9.00 -3.61
C GLU A 188 -14.18 -7.80 -3.64
N ILE A 189 -13.90 -6.84 -4.51
CA ILE A 189 -14.75 -5.64 -4.66
C ILE A 189 -16.13 -6.02 -5.23
N ALA A 190 -16.20 -6.98 -6.15
CA ALA A 190 -17.47 -7.48 -6.67
C ALA A 190 -18.38 -8.03 -5.58
N ARG A 191 -17.84 -8.84 -4.66
CA ARG A 191 -18.59 -9.35 -3.49
C ARG A 191 -19.09 -8.21 -2.59
N LEU A 192 -18.25 -7.17 -2.37
CA LEU A 192 -18.65 -6.00 -1.58
C LEU A 192 -19.76 -5.19 -2.28
N LEU A 193 -19.68 -5.01 -3.59
CA LEU A 193 -20.71 -4.33 -4.39
C LEU A 193 -22.03 -5.09 -4.32
N HIS A 194 -21.99 -6.42 -4.50
CA HIS A 194 -23.17 -7.27 -4.40
C HIS A 194 -23.82 -7.20 -3.01
N LYS A 195 -23.04 -7.33 -1.93
CA LYS A 195 -23.54 -7.17 -0.55
C LYS A 195 -24.21 -5.81 -0.30
N LYS A 196 -23.81 -4.76 -1.01
CA LYS A 196 -24.39 -3.41 -0.92
C LYS A 196 -25.56 -3.18 -1.90
N GLY A 197 -26.04 -4.20 -2.62
CA GLY A 197 -27.08 -4.07 -3.65
C GLY A 197 -26.64 -3.22 -4.86
N ARG A 198 -25.33 -3.10 -5.13
CA ARG A 198 -24.77 -2.29 -6.23
C ARG A 198 -24.22 -3.17 -7.36
N ASP A 199 -24.93 -4.22 -7.69
CA ASP A 199 -24.55 -5.28 -8.61
C ASP A 199 -25.03 -5.05 -10.07
N SER A 200 -25.54 -3.85 -10.39
CA SER A 200 -25.84 -3.42 -11.76
C SER A 200 -26.87 -4.32 -12.49
N GLN A 201 -27.95 -4.74 -11.81
CA GLN A 201 -28.94 -5.66 -12.38
C GLN A 201 -29.80 -5.05 -13.50
N SER A 202 -30.03 -3.73 -13.50
CA SER A 202 -30.75 -3.07 -14.60
C SER A 202 -29.80 -2.83 -15.79
N LEU A 203 -30.35 -2.90 -17.03
CA LEU A 203 -29.56 -2.66 -18.24
C LEU A 203 -28.88 -1.28 -18.27
N PRO A 204 -29.54 -0.16 -17.90
CA PRO A 204 -28.84 1.13 -17.83
C PRO A 204 -27.68 1.14 -16.83
N ALA A 205 -27.86 0.58 -15.63
CA ALA A 205 -26.80 0.49 -14.63
C ALA A 205 -25.64 -0.41 -15.09
N PHE A 206 -25.95 -1.51 -15.77
CA PHE A 206 -24.94 -2.39 -16.36
C PHE A 206 -24.12 -1.66 -17.44
N LEU A 207 -24.79 -1.03 -18.42
CA LEU A 207 -24.11 -0.29 -19.48
C LEU A 207 -23.23 0.84 -18.92
N TRP A 208 -23.75 1.57 -17.93
CA TRP A 208 -22.98 2.62 -17.27
C TRP A 208 -21.76 2.06 -16.55
N ASN A 209 -21.94 1.14 -15.64
CA ASN A 209 -20.89 0.67 -14.75
C ASN A 209 -19.86 -0.24 -15.44
N ALA A 210 -20.32 -1.10 -16.34
CA ALA A 210 -19.45 -2.09 -16.99
C ALA A 210 -18.83 -1.58 -18.29
N VAL A 211 -19.38 -0.57 -18.95
CA VAL A 211 -18.88 -0.11 -20.26
C VAL A 211 -18.49 1.37 -20.23
N LEU A 212 -19.44 2.27 -19.95
CA LEU A 212 -19.20 3.71 -20.09
C LEU A 212 -18.23 4.24 -19.02
N ASN A 213 -18.40 3.85 -17.77
CA ASN A 213 -17.53 4.29 -16.67
C ASN A 213 -16.06 3.83 -16.85
N PRO A 214 -15.73 2.56 -17.15
CA PRO A 214 -14.36 2.15 -17.46
C PRO A 214 -13.74 2.96 -18.60
N THR A 215 -14.50 3.18 -19.68
CA THR A 215 -14.04 3.97 -20.82
C THR A 215 -13.79 5.43 -20.45
N ALA A 216 -14.69 6.05 -19.69
CA ALA A 216 -14.54 7.42 -19.22
C ALA A 216 -13.33 7.57 -18.29
N VAL A 217 -13.10 6.60 -17.39
CA VAL A 217 -11.92 6.59 -16.50
C VAL A 217 -10.64 6.46 -17.31
N PHE A 218 -10.60 5.61 -18.35
CA PHE A 218 -9.44 5.52 -19.24
C PHE A 218 -9.16 6.87 -19.90
N ILE A 219 -10.16 7.48 -20.55
CA ILE A 219 -10.02 8.78 -21.24
C ILE A 219 -9.55 9.85 -20.26
N TYR A 220 -10.19 9.94 -19.09
CA TYR A 220 -9.84 10.94 -18.08
C TYR A 220 -8.42 10.76 -17.57
N ASN A 221 -8.02 9.56 -17.14
CA ASN A 221 -6.71 9.33 -16.57
C ASN A 221 -5.60 9.39 -17.61
N TYR A 222 -5.80 8.79 -18.78
CA TYR A 222 -4.77 8.73 -19.81
C TYR A 222 -4.54 10.06 -20.51
N PHE A 223 -5.62 10.76 -20.90
CA PHE A 223 -5.51 12.01 -21.63
C PHE A 223 -5.55 13.25 -20.72
N LEU A 224 -6.57 13.39 -19.86
CA LEU A 224 -6.74 14.62 -19.08
C LEU A 224 -5.81 14.69 -17.86
N ARG A 225 -5.43 13.56 -17.29
CA ARG A 225 -4.41 13.48 -16.21
C ARG A 225 -3.03 13.10 -16.73
N LEU A 226 -2.81 13.24 -18.03
CA LEU A 226 -1.51 13.11 -18.71
C LEU A 226 -0.85 11.71 -18.53
N GLY A 227 -1.61 10.65 -18.35
CA GLY A 227 -1.10 9.28 -18.20
C GLY A 227 -0.24 8.82 -19.38
N PHE A 228 -0.41 9.43 -20.57
CA PHE A 228 0.41 9.15 -21.75
C PHE A 228 1.87 9.58 -21.58
N LEU A 229 2.19 10.49 -20.65
CA LEU A 229 3.58 10.89 -20.36
C LEU A 229 4.37 9.77 -19.67
N ASP A 230 3.71 8.77 -19.10
CA ASP A 230 4.36 7.58 -18.55
C ASP A 230 4.66 6.50 -19.63
N GLY A 231 4.60 6.87 -20.92
CA GLY A 231 5.04 6.05 -22.05
C GLY A 231 4.17 4.82 -22.29
N ARG A 232 4.78 3.74 -22.77
CA ARG A 232 4.08 2.47 -23.07
C ARG A 232 3.53 1.80 -21.83
N GLU A 233 4.28 1.85 -20.73
CA GLU A 233 3.89 1.30 -19.43
C GLU A 233 2.67 2.04 -18.88
N GLY A 234 2.61 3.38 -19.05
CA GLY A 234 1.44 4.18 -18.74
C GLY A 234 0.21 3.76 -19.54
N LEU A 235 0.35 3.53 -20.85
CA LEU A 235 -0.74 3.04 -21.69
C LEU A 235 -1.25 1.67 -21.21
N ILE A 236 -0.32 0.72 -21.00
CA ILE A 236 -0.64 -0.62 -20.51
C ILE A 236 -1.37 -0.54 -19.17
N LEU A 237 -0.85 0.27 -18.22
CA LEU A 237 -1.45 0.44 -16.92
C LEU A 237 -2.88 0.98 -17.01
N HIS A 238 -3.11 2.04 -17.80
CA HIS A 238 -4.45 2.68 -17.90
C HIS A 238 -5.47 1.81 -18.60
N ILE A 239 -5.07 1.05 -19.64
CA ILE A 239 -5.94 0.05 -20.28
C ILE A 239 -6.34 -1.01 -19.24
N ASN A 240 -5.36 -1.59 -18.57
CA ASN A 240 -5.63 -2.65 -17.59
C ASN A 240 -6.42 -2.15 -16.37
N HIS A 241 -6.20 -0.90 -15.93
CA HIS A 241 -7.03 -0.30 -14.89
C HIS A 241 -8.48 -0.14 -15.31
N SER A 242 -8.73 0.24 -16.57
CA SER A 242 -10.09 0.29 -17.15
C SER A 242 -10.70 -1.11 -17.19
N VAL A 243 -9.94 -2.11 -17.62
CA VAL A 243 -10.37 -3.53 -17.63
C VAL A 243 -10.66 -4.03 -16.21
N TYR A 244 -9.86 -3.66 -15.21
CA TYR A 244 -10.12 -3.98 -13.80
C TYR A 244 -11.46 -3.39 -13.32
N ILE A 245 -11.77 -2.14 -13.70
CA ILE A 245 -13.06 -1.50 -13.38
C ILE A 245 -14.21 -2.26 -14.06
N HIS A 246 -14.05 -2.66 -15.30
CA HIS A 246 -15.00 -3.51 -16.02
C HIS A 246 -15.21 -4.84 -15.27
N TRP A 247 -14.16 -5.55 -14.93
CA TRP A 247 -14.24 -6.87 -14.26
C TRP A 247 -15.01 -6.82 -12.95
N LYS A 248 -14.74 -5.83 -12.09
CA LYS A 248 -15.43 -5.77 -10.79
C LYS A 248 -16.95 -5.62 -10.93
N PHE A 249 -17.42 -4.89 -11.94
CA PHE A 249 -18.87 -4.73 -12.17
C PHE A 249 -19.49 -5.92 -12.90
N ILE A 250 -18.79 -6.55 -13.84
CA ILE A 250 -19.24 -7.79 -14.49
C ILE A 250 -19.37 -8.91 -13.45
N LYS A 251 -18.35 -9.10 -12.60
CA LYS A 251 -18.39 -10.10 -11.54
C LYS A 251 -19.50 -9.81 -10.52
N ALA A 252 -19.70 -8.55 -10.12
CA ALA A 252 -20.81 -8.18 -9.24
C ALA A 252 -22.17 -8.50 -9.86
N TRP A 253 -22.35 -8.19 -11.13
CA TRP A 253 -23.57 -8.53 -11.87
C TRP A 253 -23.79 -10.04 -11.94
N ARG A 254 -22.76 -10.84 -12.21
CA ARG A 254 -22.83 -12.31 -12.23
C ARG A 254 -23.23 -12.89 -10.87
N LEU A 255 -22.67 -12.36 -9.77
CA LEU A 255 -23.08 -12.72 -8.40
C LEU A 255 -24.57 -12.47 -8.17
N GLY A 256 -25.09 -11.34 -8.62
CA GLY A 256 -26.52 -11.02 -8.53
C GLY A 256 -27.43 -11.93 -9.39
N GLN A 257 -26.87 -12.64 -10.39
CA GLN A 257 -27.57 -13.68 -11.16
C GLN A 257 -27.44 -15.08 -10.53
N GLY A 258 -26.75 -15.23 -9.41
CA GLY A 258 -26.48 -16.53 -8.80
C GLY A 258 -25.54 -17.43 -9.61
N LYS A 259 -24.62 -16.85 -10.42
CA LYS A 259 -23.78 -17.57 -11.40
C LYS A 259 -22.27 -17.53 -11.09
N GLU A 260 -21.86 -17.07 -9.92
CA GLU A 260 -20.47 -17.10 -9.41
C GLU A 260 -20.39 -17.53 -7.96
#